data_eec63ad88fd6c6d1c457770a2a3846ae
#
_entry.id   eec63ad88fd6c6d1c457770a2a3846ae
#
_cell.length_a   1.000
_cell.length_b   1.000
_cell.length_c   1.000
_cell.angle_alpha   90.00
_cell.angle_beta   90.00
_cell.angle_gamma   90.00
#
_symmetry.space_group_name_H-M   'P 1'
#
loop_
_entity.id
_entity.type
_entity.pdbx_description
1 polymer ?
#
loop_
_entity_poly.entity_id
_entity_poly.type
_entity_poly.pdbx_seq_one_letter_code
_entity_poly.pdbx_strand_id
1 'polypeptide(L)'
;MVVKKQSAKTAQLYAYSFDRKTWQGDFNSREEAIQAGMTDEHNKECLVVYTGIAKLYTPVLKSETVLDILKIEADEIAGVAAANWLNLEDIQEELCTELEKTLTAAVMKWLDKHGLKPDFYESISSVQAHGIDDYFRKK
;
A
#
# COMPACT_ATOMS: atom_id res chain seq x y z
N MET A 1 5.79 -24.02 -5.75
CA MET A 1 6.11 -23.47 -4.56
C MET A 1 6.38 -22.05 -4.63
N VAL A 2 7.51 -21.72 -5.06
CA VAL A 2 7.86 -20.33 -5.21
C VAL A 2 6.89 -19.59 -6.09
N VAL A 3 6.42 -20.26 -7.09
CA VAL A 3 5.45 -19.68 -8.01
C VAL A 3 4.21 -19.22 -7.30
N LYS A 4 3.79 -19.98 -6.29
CA LYS A 4 2.62 -19.59 -5.55
C LYS A 4 2.79 -18.32 -4.78
N LYS A 5 3.98 -18.12 -4.23
CA LYS A 5 4.24 -16.88 -3.53
C LYS A 5 4.18 -15.71 -4.46
N GLN A 6 4.66 -15.91 -5.68
CA GLN A 6 4.62 -14.86 -6.65
C GLN A 6 3.19 -14.50 -6.99
N SER A 7 2.37 -15.50 -7.16
CA SER A 7 0.97 -15.26 -7.44
C SER A 7 0.32 -14.47 -6.32
N ALA A 8 0.66 -14.81 -5.10
CA ALA A 8 0.10 -14.09 -3.96
C ALA A 8 0.49 -12.63 -3.98
N LYS A 9 1.72 -12.32 -4.40
CA LYS A 9 2.17 -10.95 -4.46
C LYS A 9 1.42 -10.14 -5.49
N THR A 10 1.02 -10.77 -6.57
CA THR A 10 0.35 -10.06 -7.65
C THR A 10 -1.15 -10.14 -7.56
N ALA A 11 -1.67 -10.91 -6.62
CA ALA A 11 -3.11 -11.06 -6.47
C ALA A 11 -3.73 -9.74 -6.04
N GLN A 12 -4.85 -9.43 -6.64
CA GLN A 12 -5.62 -8.26 -6.25
C GLN A 12 -6.42 -8.57 -5.00
N LEU A 13 -6.51 -7.59 -4.13
CA LEU A 13 -7.36 -7.69 -2.96
C LEU A 13 -8.58 -6.81 -3.16
N TYR A 14 -9.68 -7.21 -2.55
CA TYR A 14 -10.94 -6.49 -2.66
C TYR A 14 -11.42 -6.08 -1.29
N ALA A 15 -12.17 -4.99 -1.26
CA ALA A 15 -12.74 -4.48 -0.01
C ALA A 15 -14.18 -4.06 -0.26
N TYR A 16 -14.96 -3.97 0.81
CA TYR A 16 -16.31 -3.45 0.71
C TYR A 16 -16.48 -2.24 1.63
N SER A 17 -17.49 -1.45 1.33
CA SER A 17 -17.81 -0.27 2.12
C SER A 17 -19.30 0.03 2.00
N PHE A 18 -19.83 0.68 3.01
CA PHE A 18 -21.22 1.15 2.96
C PHE A 18 -21.30 2.63 2.60
N ASP A 19 -20.21 3.36 2.79
CA ASP A 19 -20.19 4.83 2.60
C ASP A 19 -19.09 5.30 1.64
N ARG A 20 -18.31 4.39 1.11
CA ARG A 20 -17.16 4.66 0.23
C ARG A 20 -16.04 5.44 0.92
N LYS A 21 -16.07 5.49 2.25
CA LYS A 21 -15.03 6.16 3.03
C LYS A 21 -14.26 5.18 3.89
N THR A 22 -14.99 4.29 4.56
CA THR A 22 -14.39 3.27 5.41
C THR A 22 -14.50 1.93 4.73
N TRP A 23 -13.38 1.28 4.50
CA TRP A 23 -13.32 0.05 3.74
C TRP A 23 -12.84 -1.11 4.60
N GLN A 24 -13.52 -2.25 4.43
CA GLN A 24 -13.17 -3.49 5.09
C GLN A 24 -12.64 -4.44 4.04
N GLY A 25 -11.51 -5.08 4.30
CA GLY A 25 -10.94 -5.85 3.22
C GLY A 25 -10.10 -6.98 3.59
N ASP A 26 -9.39 -7.24 2.67
CA ASP A 26 -8.43 -8.16 2.14
C ASP A 26 -9.09 -9.43 1.68
N PHE A 27 -10.15 -9.28 0.90
CA PHE A 27 -10.85 -10.42 0.29
C PHE A 27 -10.17 -10.77 -1.02
N ASN A 28 -10.19 -12.05 -1.35
CA ASN A 28 -9.51 -12.54 -2.54
C ASN A 28 -10.29 -12.33 -3.83
N SER A 29 -11.58 -12.04 -3.72
CA SER A 29 -12.40 -11.80 -4.90
C SER A 29 -13.47 -10.78 -4.57
N ARG A 30 -14.03 -10.19 -5.63
CA ARG A 30 -15.12 -9.24 -5.46
C ARG A 30 -16.34 -9.93 -4.87
N GLU A 31 -16.57 -11.18 -5.29
CA GLU A 31 -17.70 -11.96 -4.77
C GLU A 31 -17.62 -12.12 -3.25
N GLU A 32 -16.43 -12.44 -2.74
CA GLU A 32 -16.23 -12.57 -1.31
C GLU A 32 -16.49 -11.26 -0.59
N ALA A 33 -16.04 -10.16 -1.19
CA ALA A 33 -16.26 -8.84 -0.59
C ALA A 33 -17.75 -8.49 -0.58
N ILE A 34 -18.46 -8.79 -1.66
CA ILE A 34 -19.90 -8.55 -1.72
C ILE A 34 -20.60 -9.35 -0.62
N GLN A 35 -20.29 -10.63 -0.53
CA GLN A 35 -20.93 -11.48 0.47
C GLN A 35 -20.66 -11.01 1.88
N ALA A 36 -19.42 -10.64 2.16
CA ALA A 36 -19.06 -10.14 3.48
C ALA A 36 -19.84 -8.88 3.82
N GLY A 37 -19.97 -7.96 2.86
CA GLY A 37 -20.73 -6.73 3.08
C GLY A 37 -22.20 -6.97 3.28
N MET A 38 -22.77 -7.90 2.48
CA MET A 38 -24.20 -8.20 2.58
C MET A 38 -24.56 -8.88 3.90
N THR A 39 -23.61 -9.61 4.48
CA THR A 39 -23.87 -10.35 5.73
C THR A 39 -23.29 -9.68 6.95
N ASP A 40 -22.69 -8.51 6.79
CA ASP A 40 -22.13 -7.75 7.90
C ASP A 40 -23.26 -7.30 8.83
N GLU A 41 -23.13 -7.57 10.10
CA GLU A 41 -24.16 -7.23 11.07
C GLU A 41 -24.39 -5.72 11.21
N HIS A 42 -23.42 -4.93 10.76
CA HIS A 42 -23.55 -3.47 10.77
C HIS A 42 -24.34 -2.95 9.57
N ASN A 43 -24.70 -3.82 8.66
CA ASN A 43 -25.41 -3.45 7.44
C ASN A 43 -26.92 -3.54 7.66
N LYS A 44 -27.44 -2.78 8.61
CA LYS A 44 -28.85 -2.88 8.94
C LYS A 44 -29.75 -1.96 8.11
N GLU A 45 -29.23 -0.82 7.74
CA GLU A 45 -30.02 0.16 7.01
C GLU A 45 -29.43 0.53 5.64
N CYS A 46 -28.34 -0.12 5.27
CA CYS A 46 -27.72 0.19 4.00
C CYS A 46 -28.38 -0.61 2.88
N LEU A 47 -28.74 0.08 1.81
CA LEU A 47 -29.36 -0.56 0.67
C LEU A 47 -28.36 -0.93 -0.39
N VAL A 48 -27.13 -0.46 -0.26
CA VAL A 48 -26.08 -0.65 -1.25
C VAL A 48 -24.77 -0.98 -0.57
N VAL A 49 -24.06 -1.96 -1.11
CA VAL A 49 -22.69 -2.27 -0.69
C VAL A 49 -21.79 -1.92 -1.86
N TYR A 50 -20.74 -1.20 -1.58
CA TYR A 50 -19.74 -0.86 -2.58
C TYR A 50 -18.56 -1.81 -2.45
N THR A 51 -17.98 -2.21 -3.58
CA THR A 51 -16.74 -2.99 -3.56
C THR A 51 -15.72 -2.31 -4.45
N GLY A 52 -14.47 -2.55 -4.17
CA GLY A 52 -13.39 -2.00 -4.97
C GLY A 52 -12.14 -2.82 -4.84
N ILE A 53 -11.20 -2.55 -5.74
CA ILE A 53 -9.87 -3.16 -5.69
C ILE A 53 -9.05 -2.35 -4.72
N ALA A 54 -8.56 -3.01 -3.68
CA ALA A 54 -7.85 -2.36 -2.58
C ALA A 54 -6.36 -2.60 -2.72
N LYS A 55 -5.59 -1.53 -2.58
CA LYS A 55 -4.14 -1.61 -2.60
C LYS A 55 -3.61 -1.10 -1.26
N LEU A 56 -2.96 -1.98 -0.52
CA LEU A 56 -2.37 -1.60 0.76
C LEU A 56 -1.19 -0.66 0.52
N TYR A 57 -1.05 0.30 1.41
CA TYR A 57 0.08 1.20 1.34
C TYR A 57 1.36 0.43 1.64
N THR A 58 2.37 0.62 0.82
CA THR A 58 3.69 0.04 1.02
C THR A 58 4.71 1.18 1.01
N PRO A 59 5.44 1.37 2.10
CA PRO A 59 6.44 2.43 2.14
C PRO A 59 7.55 2.20 1.12
N VAL A 60 8.01 3.28 0.53
CA VAL A 60 9.19 3.27 -0.32
C VAL A 60 10.07 4.43 0.09
N LEU A 61 11.32 4.13 0.40
CA LEU A 61 12.28 5.17 0.75
C LEU A 61 13.01 5.58 -0.51
N LYS A 62 12.60 6.72 -1.04
CA LYS A 62 13.21 7.20 -2.29
C LYS A 62 14.64 7.63 -2.03
N SER A 63 15.55 7.16 -2.87
CA SER A 63 16.97 7.46 -2.72
C SER A 63 17.24 8.95 -2.72
N GLU A 64 16.57 9.70 -3.60
CA GLU A 64 16.77 11.14 -3.66
C GLU A 64 16.53 11.81 -2.31
N THR A 65 15.44 11.45 -1.66
CA THR A 65 15.07 12.04 -0.39
C THR A 65 16.09 11.72 0.69
N VAL A 66 16.53 10.47 0.74
CA VAL A 66 17.50 10.04 1.74
C VAL A 66 18.85 10.72 1.52
N LEU A 67 19.29 10.78 0.27
CA LEU A 67 20.57 11.40 -0.04
C LEU A 67 20.54 12.91 0.23
N ASP A 68 19.41 13.57 -0.03
CA ASP A 68 19.25 14.97 0.28
C ASP A 68 19.39 15.23 1.79
N ILE A 69 18.77 14.38 2.60
CA ILE A 69 18.85 14.53 4.05
C ILE A 69 20.29 14.40 4.52
N LEU A 70 21.01 13.41 4.00
CA LEU A 70 22.40 13.22 4.36
C LEU A 70 23.27 14.41 3.94
N LYS A 71 23.01 14.93 2.74
CA LYS A 71 23.77 16.06 2.23
C LYS A 71 23.55 17.31 3.06
N ILE A 72 22.31 17.57 3.42
CA ILE A 72 21.97 18.74 4.23
C ILE A 72 22.66 18.67 5.59
N GLU A 73 22.63 17.50 6.22
CA GLU A 73 23.28 17.33 7.51
C GLU A 73 24.80 17.54 7.42
N ALA A 74 25.38 16.97 6.36
CA ALA A 74 26.81 17.10 6.17
C ALA A 74 27.21 18.56 5.96
N ASP A 75 26.44 19.30 5.20
CA ASP A 75 26.69 20.72 4.95
C ASP A 75 26.61 21.52 6.23
N GLU A 76 25.66 21.20 7.10
CA GLU A 76 25.50 21.89 8.36
C GLU A 76 26.70 21.66 9.30
N ILE A 77 27.24 20.45 9.28
CA ILE A 77 28.32 20.07 10.21
C ILE A 77 29.68 20.40 9.65
N ALA A 78 29.93 20.11 8.38
CA ALA A 78 31.25 20.22 7.78
C ALA A 78 31.40 21.37 6.78
N GLY A 79 30.30 21.97 6.35
CA GLY A 79 30.33 23.13 5.46
C GLY A 79 31.07 22.84 4.15
N VAL A 80 32.04 23.64 3.82
CA VAL A 80 32.76 23.57 2.56
C VAL A 80 33.35 22.19 2.30
N ALA A 81 33.78 21.51 3.37
CA ALA A 81 34.37 20.19 3.23
C ALA A 81 33.40 19.16 2.61
N ALA A 82 32.11 19.38 2.79
CA ALA A 82 31.09 18.47 2.26
C ALA A 82 30.58 18.86 0.88
N ALA A 83 31.10 19.94 0.30
CA ALA A 83 30.50 20.51 -0.92
C ALA A 83 30.44 19.55 -2.09
N ASN A 84 31.40 18.65 -2.23
CA ASN A 84 31.45 17.73 -3.36
C ASN A 84 30.99 16.32 -3.00
N TRP A 85 30.35 16.14 -1.85
CA TRP A 85 29.92 14.82 -1.42
C TRP A 85 28.47 14.61 -1.81
N LEU A 86 28.16 13.43 -2.35
CA LEU A 86 26.79 12.99 -2.69
C LEU A 86 26.04 13.97 -3.60
N ASN A 87 26.70 14.41 -4.67
CA ASN A 87 25.99 15.18 -5.68
C ASN A 87 25.15 14.22 -6.51
N LEU A 88 23.85 14.37 -6.49
CA LEU A 88 22.91 13.44 -7.15
C LEU A 88 23.20 13.26 -8.63
N GLU A 89 23.56 14.33 -9.31
CA GLU A 89 23.82 14.26 -10.75
C GLU A 89 25.07 13.44 -11.10
N ASP A 90 25.92 13.18 -10.12
CA ASP A 90 27.13 12.38 -10.32
C ASP A 90 26.96 10.93 -9.90
N ILE A 91 25.81 10.57 -9.36
CA ILE A 91 25.54 9.21 -8.89
C ILE A 91 24.75 8.45 -9.94
N GLN A 92 25.28 7.29 -10.32
CA GLN A 92 24.61 6.46 -11.33
C GLN A 92 23.26 5.99 -10.84
N GLU A 93 22.31 5.93 -11.78
CA GLU A 93 20.95 5.53 -11.47
C GLU A 93 20.88 4.16 -10.81
N GLU A 94 21.73 3.24 -11.26
CA GLU A 94 21.74 1.88 -10.70
C GLU A 94 22.07 1.90 -9.22
N LEU A 95 22.97 2.80 -8.81
CA LEU A 95 23.33 2.91 -7.39
C LEU A 95 22.17 3.47 -6.58
N CYS A 96 21.46 4.42 -7.14
CA CYS A 96 20.29 4.98 -6.46
C CYS A 96 19.19 3.93 -6.30
N THR A 97 18.98 3.11 -7.32
CA THR A 97 18.00 2.03 -7.27
C THR A 97 18.40 1.01 -6.21
N GLU A 98 19.66 0.67 -6.14
CA GLU A 98 20.15 -0.28 -5.15
C GLU A 98 19.93 0.26 -3.73
N LEU A 99 20.25 1.53 -3.53
CA LEU A 99 20.06 2.16 -2.22
C LEU A 99 18.60 2.14 -1.81
N GLU A 100 17.71 2.51 -2.74
CA GLU A 100 16.28 2.53 -2.48
C GLU A 100 15.76 1.17 -2.07
N LYS A 101 16.15 0.14 -2.80
CA LYS A 101 15.73 -1.23 -2.49
C LYS A 101 16.27 -1.68 -1.14
N THR A 102 17.53 -1.39 -0.87
CA THR A 102 18.17 -1.80 0.38
C THR A 102 17.49 -1.15 1.58
N LEU A 103 17.28 0.15 1.50
CA LEU A 103 16.65 0.87 2.61
C LEU A 103 15.20 0.50 2.80
N THR A 104 14.47 0.38 1.73
CA THR A 104 13.06 0.00 1.81
C THR A 104 12.92 -1.38 2.43
N ALA A 105 13.76 -2.34 2.01
CA ALA A 105 13.73 -3.67 2.58
C ALA A 105 14.06 -3.66 4.07
N ALA A 106 15.04 -2.85 4.47
CA ALA A 106 15.43 -2.77 5.87
C ALA A 106 14.29 -2.21 6.72
N VAL A 107 13.64 -1.15 6.23
CA VAL A 107 12.55 -0.54 6.98
C VAL A 107 11.36 -1.50 7.06
N MET A 108 11.03 -2.17 5.96
CA MET A 108 9.92 -3.11 5.97
C MET A 108 10.16 -4.26 6.94
N LYS A 109 11.39 -4.74 7.00
CA LYS A 109 11.74 -5.80 7.92
C LYS A 109 11.59 -5.34 9.37
N TRP A 110 12.03 -4.13 9.65
CA TRP A 110 11.92 -3.56 10.97
C TRP A 110 10.46 -3.36 11.38
N LEU A 111 9.65 -2.83 10.46
CA LEU A 111 8.23 -2.64 10.72
C LEU A 111 7.53 -3.98 10.98
N ASP A 112 7.87 -4.99 10.20
CA ASP A 112 7.28 -6.32 10.38
C ASP A 112 7.66 -6.90 11.73
N LYS A 113 8.91 -6.78 12.10
CA LYS A 113 9.41 -7.31 13.37
C LYS A 113 8.69 -6.72 14.57
N HIS A 114 8.31 -5.46 14.49
CA HIS A 114 7.69 -4.76 15.61
C HIS A 114 6.18 -4.58 15.47
N GLY A 115 5.58 -5.24 14.48
CA GLY A 115 4.14 -5.17 14.30
C GLY A 115 3.64 -3.80 13.89
N LEU A 116 4.45 -3.06 13.14
CA LEU A 116 4.13 -1.70 12.76
C LEU A 116 3.88 -1.52 11.27
N LYS A 117 3.65 -2.62 10.55
CA LYS A 117 3.38 -2.52 9.13
C LYS A 117 2.08 -1.74 8.89
N PRO A 118 2.01 -0.99 7.80
CA PRO A 118 0.78 -0.28 7.48
C PRO A 118 -0.39 -1.25 7.29
N ASP A 119 -1.54 -0.86 7.81
CA ASP A 119 -2.76 -1.66 7.67
C ASP A 119 -3.84 -0.86 6.96
N PHE A 120 -3.47 0.14 6.20
CA PHE A 120 -4.40 1.01 5.48
C PHE A 120 -4.13 0.96 3.98
N TYR A 121 -5.13 1.35 3.21
CA TYR A 121 -5.03 1.31 1.76
C TYR A 121 -4.52 2.64 1.22
N GLU A 122 -3.67 2.56 0.21
CA GLU A 122 -3.25 3.78 -0.47
C GLU A 122 -4.25 4.16 -1.55
N SER A 123 -5.02 3.20 -2.06
CA SER A 123 -6.02 3.48 -3.07
C SER A 123 -7.09 2.39 -3.13
N ILE A 124 -8.27 2.79 -3.53
CA ILE A 124 -9.37 1.89 -3.86
C ILE A 124 -9.78 2.27 -5.28
N SER A 125 -9.83 1.31 -6.17
CA SER A 125 -10.17 1.55 -7.57
C SER A 125 -11.27 0.62 -8.04
N SER A 126 -11.80 0.91 -9.23
CA SER A 126 -12.84 0.08 -9.85
C SER A 126 -14.01 -0.16 -8.90
N VAL A 127 -14.48 0.91 -8.28
CA VAL A 127 -15.58 0.82 -7.32
C VAL A 127 -16.88 0.48 -8.05
N GLN A 128 -17.61 -0.49 -7.49
CA GLN A 128 -18.91 -0.90 -8.01
C GLN A 128 -19.92 -0.89 -6.88
N ALA A 129 -21.15 -0.57 -7.23
CA ALA A 129 -22.25 -0.54 -6.27
C ALA A 129 -23.10 -1.79 -6.45
N HIS A 130 -23.53 -2.40 -5.36
CA HIS A 130 -24.32 -3.62 -5.38
C HIS A 130 -25.55 -3.42 -4.51
N GLY A 131 -26.73 -3.49 -5.14
CA GLY A 131 -27.96 -3.32 -4.40
C GLY A 131 -28.29 -4.57 -3.60
N ILE A 132 -28.74 -4.38 -2.39
CA ILE A 132 -29.10 -5.50 -1.52
C ILE A 132 -30.22 -6.31 -2.14
N ASP A 133 -31.23 -5.65 -2.69
CA ASP A 133 -32.35 -6.36 -3.31
C ASP A 133 -31.89 -7.23 -4.46
N ASP A 134 -30.98 -6.71 -5.28
CA ASP A 134 -30.47 -7.47 -6.40
C ASP A 134 -29.69 -8.69 -5.94
N TYR A 135 -28.90 -8.53 -4.89
CA TYR A 135 -28.10 -9.62 -4.38
C TYR A 135 -28.97 -10.76 -3.87
N PHE A 136 -29.95 -10.44 -3.05
CA PHE A 136 -30.81 -11.48 -2.48
C PHE A 136 -31.79 -12.04 -3.47
N ARG A 137 -32.15 -11.26 -4.49
CA ARG A 137 -33.07 -11.75 -5.52
C ARG A 137 -32.42 -12.85 -6.34
N LYS A 138 -31.11 -12.80 -6.52
CA LYS A 138 -30.41 -13.80 -7.30
C LYS A 138 -30.31 -15.14 -6.59
N LYS A 139 -30.58 -15.15 -5.34
CA LYS A 139 -30.58 -16.37 -4.56
C LYS A 139 -31.97 -16.98 -4.52
#